data_4ec4df7ec818938997d07894a4fc41c0
#
_entry.id   4ec4df7ec818938997d07894a4fc41c0
#
_cell.length_a   1.000
_cell.length_b   1.000
_cell.length_c   1.000
_cell.angle_alpha   90.00
_cell.angle_beta   90.00
_cell.angle_gamma   90.00
#
_symmetry.space_group_name_H-M   'P 1'
#
loop_
_entity.id
_entity.type
_entity.pdbx_description
1 polymer ?
#
loop_
_entity_poly.entity_id
_entity_poly.type
_entity_poly.pdbx_seq_one_letter_code
_entity_poly.pdbx_strand_id
1 'polypeptide(L)'
;MKSIAPLWIQLPEHVSMLQQRVQIEAEYSPLTAIAIENLIVRLLVRRDLPFTFATSQEFHDILYAVRPEAPKLLPSSSNTIKAWILVCFRHQKSLLKDSLQQSVSQIHFTLDLWTSANHIAFLGVIAHFTLPSGTLTQALLALQEMEGSHTGENICHAFISIVEEYNIRDRIGYFMMDNATNNDTFIDCLAEKQADSGYFLDSKEHRLR
;
A
#
# COMPACT_ATOMS: atom_id res chain seq x y z
N MET A 1 8.52 22.01 -3.79
CA MET A 1 7.75 20.78 -4.05
C MET A 1 8.03 19.84 -2.89
N LYS A 2 7.04 19.62 -2.00
CA LYS A 2 7.20 18.62 -0.94
C LYS A 2 6.98 17.26 -1.58
N SER A 3 8.02 16.41 -1.56
CA SER A 3 7.92 15.00 -1.97
C SER A 3 6.88 14.32 -1.11
N ILE A 4 5.82 13.82 -1.73
CA ILE A 4 4.84 12.97 -1.07
C ILE A 4 5.45 11.57 -1.10
N ALA A 5 6.26 11.24 -0.08
CA ALA A 5 6.70 9.86 0.11
C ALA A 5 5.44 8.99 0.27
N PRO A 6 5.31 7.90 -0.51
CA PRO A 6 4.12 7.07 -0.44
C PRO A 6 3.94 6.51 0.97
N LEU A 7 2.76 6.71 1.55
CA LEU A 7 2.36 6.33 2.91
C LEU A 7 2.51 4.82 3.21
N TRP A 8 2.60 3.96 2.19
CA TRP A 8 2.83 2.53 2.35
C TRP A 8 4.26 2.17 2.83
N ILE A 9 5.16 3.17 2.95
CA ILE A 9 6.53 2.99 3.48
C ILE A 9 6.56 3.00 5.01
N GLN A 10 5.49 3.45 5.69
CA GLN A 10 5.36 3.35 7.15
C GLN A 10 4.70 2.03 7.55
N LEU A 11 5.34 0.92 7.23
CA LEU A 11 4.93 -0.39 7.72
C LEU A 11 5.24 -0.48 9.24
N PRO A 12 4.32 -1.05 10.04
CA PRO A 12 4.50 -1.19 11.48
C PRO A 12 5.73 -2.03 11.87
N GLU A 13 6.18 -1.91 13.13
CA GLU A 13 7.39 -2.55 13.65
C GLU A 13 7.46 -4.08 13.52
N HIS A 14 6.34 -4.78 13.43
CA HIS A 14 6.39 -6.25 13.23
C HIS A 14 6.74 -6.64 11.77
N VAL A 15 6.51 -5.76 10.81
CA VAL A 15 7.15 -5.87 9.48
C VAL A 15 8.65 -5.62 9.62
N SER A 16 9.08 -4.91 10.69
CA SER A 16 10.49 -4.74 11.02
C SER A 16 11.17 -6.05 11.42
N MET A 17 10.45 -7.02 12.00
CA MET A 17 11.05 -8.34 12.29
C MET A 17 11.31 -9.16 11.01
N LEU A 18 10.44 -9.07 10.02
CA LEU A 18 10.74 -9.62 8.69
C LEU A 18 11.84 -8.82 7.99
N GLN A 19 11.84 -7.50 8.18
CA GLN A 19 12.90 -6.62 7.68
C GLN A 19 14.22 -6.85 8.43
N GLN A 20 14.20 -7.12 9.74
CA GLN A 20 15.37 -7.49 10.53
C GLN A 20 15.89 -8.88 10.17
N ARG A 21 15.01 -9.87 9.94
CA ARG A 21 15.43 -11.18 9.41
C ARG A 21 16.08 -11.06 8.03
N VAL A 22 15.47 -10.31 7.11
CA VAL A 22 16.07 -10.04 5.79
C VAL A 22 17.38 -9.25 5.95
N GLN A 23 17.48 -8.38 6.96
CA GLN A 23 18.70 -7.60 7.22
C GLN A 23 19.81 -8.47 7.83
N ILE A 24 19.48 -9.36 8.77
CA ILE A 24 20.43 -10.32 9.38
C ILE A 24 20.84 -11.38 8.35
N GLU A 25 19.91 -11.89 7.56
CA GLU A 25 20.21 -12.84 6.48
C GLU A 25 21.02 -12.19 5.35
N ALA A 26 20.83 -10.89 5.06
CA ALA A 26 21.61 -10.16 4.08
C ALA A 26 23.06 -9.88 4.56
N GLU A 27 23.28 -9.79 5.87
CA GLU A 27 24.60 -9.58 6.47
C GLU A 27 25.51 -10.83 6.37
N TYR A 28 24.90 -12.03 6.31
CA TYR A 28 25.58 -13.32 6.28
C TYR A 28 25.26 -14.19 5.06
N SER A 29 24.38 -13.75 4.19
CA SER A 29 24.00 -14.49 2.98
C SER A 29 25.04 -14.33 1.88
N PRO A 30 25.36 -15.39 1.10
CA PRO A 30 26.13 -15.22 -0.10
C PRO A 30 25.41 -14.26 -1.04
N LEU A 31 26.19 -13.47 -1.82
CA LEU A 31 25.66 -12.53 -2.78
C LEU A 31 24.80 -13.29 -3.83
N THR A 32 23.49 -13.24 -3.66
CA THR A 32 22.55 -13.87 -4.58
C THR A 32 21.80 -12.81 -5.40
N ALA A 33 21.32 -13.21 -6.58
CA ALA A 33 20.48 -12.33 -7.41
C ALA A 33 19.26 -11.81 -6.63
N ILE A 34 18.58 -12.67 -5.88
CA ILE A 34 17.40 -12.31 -5.08
C ILE A 34 17.76 -11.31 -3.97
N ALA A 35 18.90 -11.46 -3.31
CA ALA A 35 19.32 -10.52 -2.27
C ALA A 35 19.59 -9.13 -2.86
N ILE A 36 20.31 -9.06 -3.99
CA ILE A 36 20.56 -7.79 -4.70
C ILE A 36 19.27 -7.17 -5.21
N GLU A 37 18.37 -7.94 -5.81
CA GLU A 37 17.05 -7.48 -6.26
C GLU A 37 16.30 -6.79 -5.12
N ASN A 38 16.14 -7.47 -3.99
CA ASN A 38 15.44 -6.94 -2.83
C ASN A 38 16.10 -5.68 -2.25
N LEU A 39 17.43 -5.64 -2.21
CA LEU A 39 18.16 -4.47 -1.71
C LEU A 39 18.00 -3.26 -2.64
N ILE A 40 18.07 -3.46 -3.96
CA ILE A 40 17.87 -2.41 -4.96
C ILE A 40 16.44 -1.88 -4.91
N VAL A 41 15.43 -2.76 -4.93
CA VAL A 41 14.03 -2.34 -4.81
C VAL A 41 13.81 -1.53 -3.54
N ARG A 42 14.32 -1.99 -2.41
CA ARG A 42 14.22 -1.28 -1.13
C ARG A 42 14.92 0.08 -1.16
N LEU A 43 16.10 0.16 -1.77
CA LEU A 43 16.84 1.42 -1.90
C LEU A 43 16.04 2.44 -2.73
N LEU A 44 15.62 2.04 -3.93
CA LEU A 44 14.89 2.91 -4.85
C LEU A 44 13.59 3.42 -4.23
N VAL A 45 12.81 2.52 -3.64
CA VAL A 45 11.51 2.85 -3.04
C VAL A 45 11.66 3.73 -1.79
N ARG A 46 12.59 3.39 -0.88
CA ARG A 46 12.76 4.16 0.37
C ARG A 46 13.37 5.55 0.18
N ARG A 47 14.13 5.74 -0.89
CA ARG A 47 14.82 6.99 -1.16
C ARG A 47 14.21 7.78 -2.31
N ASP A 48 13.08 7.30 -2.84
CA ASP A 48 12.39 7.93 -3.98
C ASP A 48 13.34 8.18 -5.17
N LEU A 49 14.19 7.17 -5.46
CA LEU A 49 15.18 7.27 -6.52
C LEU A 49 14.56 6.86 -7.87
N PRO A 50 14.94 7.50 -8.97
CA PRO A 50 14.51 7.08 -10.29
C PRO A 50 15.08 5.71 -10.64
N PHE A 51 14.35 4.93 -11.45
CA PHE A 51 14.80 3.58 -11.85
C PHE A 51 16.13 3.60 -12.61
N THR A 52 16.42 4.70 -13.31
CA THR A 52 17.69 4.92 -14.00
C THR A 52 18.88 4.96 -13.06
N PHE A 53 18.68 5.23 -11.77
CA PHE A 53 19.75 5.20 -10.78
C PHE A 53 20.41 3.81 -10.70
N ALA A 54 19.66 2.76 -10.62
CA ALA A 54 20.20 1.40 -10.49
C ALA A 54 20.83 0.85 -11.79
N THR A 55 20.62 1.52 -12.92
CA THR A 55 21.23 1.19 -14.21
C THR A 55 22.33 2.21 -14.62
N SER A 56 22.66 3.16 -13.75
CA SER A 56 23.71 4.15 -14.02
C SER A 56 25.10 3.54 -13.93
N GLN A 57 26.01 4.04 -14.76
CA GLN A 57 27.40 3.56 -14.80
C GLN A 57 28.10 3.79 -13.46
N GLU A 58 27.84 4.94 -12.83
CA GLU A 58 28.45 5.32 -11.55
C GLU A 58 28.06 4.34 -10.42
N PHE A 59 26.80 3.90 -10.40
CA PHE A 59 26.34 2.91 -9.43
C PHE A 59 26.98 1.54 -9.67
N HIS A 60 27.13 1.15 -10.93
CA HIS A 60 27.83 -0.08 -11.32
C HIS A 60 29.31 -0.02 -10.92
N ASP A 61 30.01 1.10 -11.16
CA ASP A 61 31.42 1.29 -10.83
C ASP A 61 31.66 1.23 -9.32
N ILE A 62 30.79 1.84 -8.53
CA ILE A 62 30.87 1.75 -7.05
C ILE A 62 30.75 0.29 -6.60
N LEU A 63 29.76 -0.44 -7.11
CA LEU A 63 29.56 -1.84 -6.73
C LEU A 63 30.71 -2.73 -7.21
N TYR A 64 31.26 -2.46 -8.40
CA TYR A 64 32.41 -3.18 -8.92
C TYR A 64 33.66 -2.95 -8.04
N ALA A 65 33.88 -1.73 -7.56
CA ALA A 65 34.99 -1.41 -6.67
C ALA A 65 34.92 -2.14 -5.32
N VAL A 66 33.69 -2.39 -4.83
CA VAL A 66 33.47 -3.13 -3.57
C VAL A 66 33.52 -4.63 -3.81
N ARG A 67 32.89 -5.11 -4.88
CA ARG A 67 32.81 -6.54 -5.22
C ARG A 67 32.64 -6.73 -6.74
N PRO A 68 33.70 -7.18 -7.43
CA PRO A 68 33.72 -7.25 -8.89
C PRO A 68 32.63 -8.11 -9.54
N GLU A 69 32.04 -9.07 -8.81
CA GLU A 69 30.94 -9.90 -9.31
C GLU A 69 29.56 -9.24 -9.20
N ALA A 70 29.39 -8.24 -8.34
CA ALA A 70 28.10 -7.62 -8.05
C ALA A 70 27.42 -7.00 -9.29
N PRO A 71 28.11 -6.30 -10.20
CA PRO A 71 27.49 -5.74 -11.40
C PRO A 71 26.78 -6.76 -12.30
N LYS A 72 27.20 -8.03 -12.28
CA LYS A 72 26.57 -9.12 -13.07
C LYS A 72 25.16 -9.45 -12.59
N LEU A 73 24.81 -9.05 -11.36
CA LEU A 73 23.51 -9.27 -10.73
C LEU A 73 22.61 -8.03 -10.80
N LEU A 74 23.13 -6.92 -11.37
CA LEU A 74 22.37 -5.67 -11.48
C LEU A 74 21.35 -5.74 -12.63
N PRO A 75 20.26 -4.96 -12.53
CA PRO A 75 19.28 -4.91 -13.59
C PRO A 75 19.87 -4.22 -14.83
N SER A 76 19.64 -4.81 -15.98
CA SER A 76 20.10 -4.25 -17.27
C SER A 76 19.19 -3.13 -17.80
N SER A 77 18.01 -2.94 -17.21
CA SER A 77 17.06 -1.91 -17.68
C SER A 77 16.09 -1.48 -16.59
N SER A 78 15.53 -0.28 -16.74
CA SER A 78 14.45 0.21 -15.87
C SER A 78 13.19 -0.67 -15.92
N ASN A 79 12.94 -1.37 -17.03
CA ASN A 79 11.83 -2.32 -17.13
C ASN A 79 12.03 -3.55 -16.22
N THR A 80 13.25 -4.03 -16.09
CA THR A 80 13.59 -5.10 -15.14
C THR A 80 13.28 -4.66 -13.71
N ILE A 81 13.66 -3.44 -13.34
CA ILE A 81 13.39 -2.86 -12.01
C ILE A 81 11.88 -2.75 -11.78
N LYS A 82 11.13 -2.25 -12.77
CA LYS A 82 9.67 -2.19 -12.70
C LYS A 82 9.04 -3.57 -12.44
N ALA A 83 9.54 -4.60 -13.12
CA ALA A 83 9.07 -5.98 -12.90
C ALA A 83 9.36 -6.45 -11.46
N TRP A 84 10.56 -6.20 -10.92
CA TRP A 84 10.93 -6.53 -9.55
C TRP A 84 10.03 -5.82 -8.53
N ILE A 85 9.80 -4.52 -8.70
CA ILE A 85 8.91 -3.75 -7.82
C ILE A 85 7.49 -4.33 -7.84
N LEU A 86 6.97 -4.72 -9.01
CA LEU A 86 5.63 -5.31 -9.12
C LEU A 86 5.55 -6.68 -8.41
N VAL A 87 6.59 -7.50 -8.48
CA VAL A 87 6.67 -8.77 -7.75
C VAL A 87 6.66 -8.51 -6.24
N CYS A 88 7.51 -7.61 -5.75
CA CYS A 88 7.56 -7.21 -4.35
C CYS A 88 6.21 -6.63 -3.88
N PHE A 89 5.57 -5.78 -4.67
CA PHE A 89 4.26 -5.21 -4.38
C PHE A 89 3.19 -6.29 -4.20
N ARG A 90 3.09 -7.24 -5.14
CA ARG A 90 2.12 -8.33 -5.06
C ARG A 90 2.32 -9.19 -3.82
N HIS A 91 3.57 -9.48 -3.48
CA HIS A 91 3.90 -10.25 -2.28
C HIS A 91 3.49 -9.48 -1.01
N GLN A 92 3.83 -8.19 -0.89
CA GLN A 92 3.44 -7.37 0.25
C GLN A 92 1.92 -7.22 0.36
N LYS A 93 1.23 -7.08 -0.77
CA LYS A 93 -0.24 -7.03 -0.81
C LYS A 93 -0.88 -8.33 -0.30
N SER A 94 -0.30 -9.49 -0.64
CA SER A 94 -0.75 -10.79 -0.11
C SER A 94 -0.57 -10.86 1.40
N LEU A 95 0.60 -10.48 1.94
CA LEU A 95 0.85 -10.45 3.39
C LEU A 95 -0.10 -9.49 4.13
N LEU A 96 -0.38 -8.34 3.54
CA LEU A 96 -1.35 -7.40 4.10
C LEU A 96 -2.76 -8.00 4.13
N LYS A 97 -3.17 -8.68 3.06
CA LYS A 97 -4.47 -9.37 2.99
C LYS A 97 -4.59 -10.40 4.13
N ASP A 98 -3.57 -11.21 4.34
CA ASP A 98 -3.54 -12.19 5.43
C ASP A 98 -3.61 -11.52 6.81
N SER A 99 -2.91 -10.40 6.99
CA SER A 99 -2.92 -9.63 8.24
C SER A 99 -4.30 -9.03 8.54
N LEU A 100 -4.99 -8.51 7.51
CA LEU A 100 -6.34 -7.97 7.64
C LEU A 100 -7.34 -9.06 8.00
N GLN A 101 -7.23 -10.25 7.42
CA GLN A 101 -8.10 -11.38 7.74
C GLN A 101 -7.87 -11.93 9.15
N GLN A 102 -6.66 -11.81 9.67
CA GLN A 102 -6.31 -12.20 11.05
C GLN A 102 -6.61 -11.11 12.08
N SER A 103 -7.10 -9.94 11.67
CA SER A 103 -7.46 -8.87 12.61
C SER A 103 -8.42 -9.36 13.68
N VAL A 104 -8.23 -8.97 14.93
CA VAL A 104 -9.12 -9.27 16.05
C VAL A 104 -10.19 -8.20 16.27
N SER A 105 -10.16 -7.10 15.52
CA SER A 105 -11.15 -6.03 15.52
C SER A 105 -11.88 -5.94 14.17
N GLN A 106 -12.96 -5.16 14.12
CA GLN A 106 -13.41 -4.57 12.86
C GLN A 106 -12.29 -3.72 12.26
N ILE A 107 -12.40 -3.46 10.96
CA ILE A 107 -11.44 -2.66 10.22
C ILE A 107 -12.07 -1.29 10.01
N HIS A 108 -11.43 -0.25 10.54
CA HIS A 108 -11.85 1.13 10.39
C HIS A 108 -11.11 1.77 9.23
N PHE A 109 -11.71 2.75 8.58
CA PHE A 109 -11.14 3.32 7.35
C PHE A 109 -10.99 4.84 7.45
N THR A 110 -9.88 5.34 6.93
CA THR A 110 -9.73 6.74 6.55
C THR A 110 -9.79 6.82 5.04
N LEU A 111 -10.68 7.64 4.51
CA LEU A 111 -10.79 7.94 3.09
C LEU A 111 -10.43 9.40 2.85
N ASP A 112 -9.61 9.62 1.84
CA ASP A 112 -9.22 10.94 1.35
C ASP A 112 -9.34 10.99 -0.16
N LEU A 113 -10.06 12.00 -0.65
CA LEU A 113 -10.25 12.23 -2.08
C LEU A 113 -9.67 13.60 -2.44
N TRP A 114 -8.65 13.62 -3.27
CA TRP A 114 -8.04 14.88 -3.71
C TRP A 114 -7.78 14.90 -5.20
N THR A 115 -7.64 16.10 -5.73
CA THR A 115 -7.26 16.32 -7.13
C THR A 115 -5.81 16.81 -7.18
N SER A 116 -4.99 16.13 -7.97
CA SER A 116 -3.59 16.51 -8.19
C SER A 116 -3.48 17.80 -9.02
N ALA A 117 -2.29 18.40 -9.06
CA ALA A 117 -2.02 19.57 -9.90
C ALA A 117 -2.25 19.32 -11.40
N ASN A 118 -2.23 18.07 -11.83
CA ASN A 118 -2.50 17.65 -13.21
C ASN A 118 -3.99 17.33 -13.46
N HIS A 119 -4.88 17.76 -12.55
CA HIS A 119 -6.33 17.51 -12.62
C HIS A 119 -6.73 16.04 -12.60
N ILE A 120 -5.89 15.17 -12.04
CA ILE A 120 -6.20 13.75 -11.82
C ILE A 120 -6.67 13.61 -10.37
N ALA A 121 -7.85 13.02 -10.19
CA ALA A 121 -8.37 12.75 -8.86
C ALA A 121 -7.91 11.38 -8.36
N PHE A 122 -7.61 11.32 -7.07
CA PHE A 122 -7.18 10.10 -6.39
C PHE A 122 -8.02 9.85 -5.15
N LEU A 123 -8.40 8.60 -4.97
CA LEU A 123 -8.97 8.08 -3.72
C LEU A 123 -7.89 7.32 -2.96
N GLY A 124 -7.55 7.82 -1.78
CA GLY A 124 -6.71 7.12 -0.79
C GLY A 124 -7.59 6.37 0.21
N VAL A 125 -7.31 5.10 0.43
CA VAL A 125 -8.01 4.27 1.42
C VAL A 125 -7.01 3.67 2.39
N ILE A 126 -7.08 4.07 3.66
CA ILE A 126 -6.25 3.56 4.75
C ILE A 126 -7.11 2.73 5.68
N ALA A 127 -6.69 1.51 5.96
CA ALA A 127 -7.30 0.64 6.96
C ALA A 127 -6.59 0.77 8.31
N HIS A 128 -7.37 0.78 9.39
CA HIS A 128 -6.92 0.73 10.79
C HIS A 128 -7.50 -0.51 11.45
N PHE A 129 -6.67 -1.37 12.00
CA PHE A 129 -7.07 -2.66 12.54
C PHE A 129 -6.12 -3.12 13.64
N THR A 130 -6.57 -4.09 14.44
CA THR A 130 -5.78 -4.66 15.55
C THR A 130 -5.33 -6.06 15.20
N LEU A 131 -4.03 -6.30 15.28
CA LEU A 131 -3.44 -7.62 15.10
C LEU A 131 -3.74 -8.56 16.29
N PRO A 132 -3.59 -9.90 16.13
CA PRO A 132 -3.72 -10.85 17.23
C PRO A 132 -2.79 -10.57 18.42
N SER A 133 -1.68 -9.88 18.20
CA SER A 133 -0.78 -9.40 19.26
C SER A 133 -1.36 -8.26 20.12
N GLY A 134 -2.52 -7.70 19.77
CA GLY A 134 -3.07 -6.48 20.37
C GLY A 134 -2.51 -5.18 19.80
N THR A 135 -1.61 -5.25 18.82
CA THR A 135 -1.00 -4.06 18.20
C THR A 135 -1.97 -3.40 17.25
N LEU A 136 -2.26 -2.12 17.48
CA LEU A 136 -3.00 -1.28 16.53
C LEU A 136 -2.12 -0.99 15.32
N THR A 137 -2.65 -1.25 14.15
CA THR A 137 -1.93 -1.18 12.87
C THR A 137 -2.72 -0.38 11.86
N GLN A 138 -2.01 0.32 10.98
CA GLN A 138 -2.61 0.99 9.82
C GLN A 138 -1.89 0.61 8.55
N ALA A 139 -2.64 0.54 7.44
CA ALA A 139 -2.08 0.23 6.13
C ALA A 139 -2.85 0.93 5.01
N LEU A 140 -2.13 1.42 4.00
CA LEU A 140 -2.73 1.91 2.76
C LEU A 140 -3.21 0.70 1.95
N LEU A 141 -4.52 0.59 1.74
CA LEU A 141 -5.11 -0.46 0.90
C LEU A 141 -5.06 -0.10 -0.58
N ALA A 142 -5.38 1.15 -0.90
CA ALA A 142 -5.40 1.64 -2.27
C ALA A 142 -5.06 3.12 -2.34
N LEU A 143 -4.43 3.46 -3.45
CA LEU A 143 -4.31 4.79 -4.01
C LEU A 143 -4.80 4.66 -5.44
N GLN A 144 -6.07 4.96 -5.66
CA GLN A 144 -6.76 4.71 -6.93
C GLN A 144 -7.06 6.01 -7.65
N GLU A 145 -6.73 6.07 -8.92
CA GLU A 145 -7.22 7.13 -9.81
C GLU A 145 -8.73 6.99 -10.00
N MET A 146 -9.44 8.09 -9.84
CA MET A 146 -10.90 8.15 -9.98
C MET A 146 -11.24 8.73 -11.34
N GLU A 147 -11.86 7.92 -12.18
CA GLU A 147 -12.35 8.35 -13.48
C GLU A 147 -13.76 8.97 -13.37
N GLY A 148 -14.00 10.06 -14.10
CA GLY A 148 -15.32 10.69 -14.20
C GLY A 148 -15.69 11.59 -13.02
N SER A 149 -16.97 11.63 -12.66
CA SER A 149 -17.48 12.49 -11.58
C SER A 149 -17.17 11.93 -10.19
N HIS A 150 -16.80 12.80 -9.25
CA HIS A 150 -16.47 12.43 -7.86
C HIS A 150 -17.74 12.35 -6.99
N THR A 151 -18.75 11.61 -7.45
CA THR A 151 -19.98 11.37 -6.67
C THR A 151 -19.72 10.38 -5.55
N GLY A 152 -20.51 10.46 -4.47
CA GLY A 152 -20.46 9.49 -3.39
C GLY A 152 -20.69 8.05 -3.87
N GLU A 153 -21.51 7.85 -4.88
CA GLU A 153 -21.75 6.54 -5.51
C GLU A 153 -20.50 5.97 -6.17
N ASN A 154 -19.75 6.78 -6.92
CA ASN A 154 -18.50 6.34 -7.56
C ASN A 154 -17.44 5.99 -6.51
N ILE A 155 -17.33 6.78 -5.43
CA ILE A 155 -16.46 6.47 -4.29
C ILE A 155 -16.87 5.15 -3.64
N CYS A 156 -18.18 4.92 -3.46
CA CYS A 156 -18.74 3.70 -2.90
C CYS A 156 -18.37 2.47 -3.75
N HIS A 157 -18.53 2.53 -5.06
CA HIS A 157 -18.16 1.44 -5.96
C HIS A 157 -16.67 1.14 -5.91
N ALA A 158 -15.83 2.17 -5.94
CA ALA A 158 -14.37 2.01 -5.82
C ALA A 158 -14.00 1.36 -4.48
N PHE A 159 -14.57 1.84 -3.36
CA PHE A 159 -14.32 1.28 -2.03
C PHE A 159 -14.76 -0.19 -1.92
N ILE A 160 -15.95 -0.54 -2.41
CA ILE A 160 -16.44 -1.93 -2.40
C ILE A 160 -15.46 -2.84 -3.16
N SER A 161 -15.02 -2.43 -4.34
CA SER A 161 -14.03 -3.20 -5.11
C SER A 161 -12.74 -3.43 -4.31
N ILE A 162 -12.26 -2.41 -3.58
CA ILE A 162 -11.06 -2.52 -2.74
C ILE A 162 -11.29 -3.52 -1.59
N VAL A 163 -12.37 -3.41 -0.82
CA VAL A 163 -12.61 -4.31 0.32
C VAL A 163 -12.88 -5.75 -0.12
N GLU A 164 -13.48 -5.95 -1.28
CA GLU A 164 -13.65 -7.27 -1.90
C GLU A 164 -12.32 -7.88 -2.33
N GLU A 165 -11.41 -7.10 -2.90
CA GLU A 165 -10.07 -7.56 -3.27
C GLU A 165 -9.29 -8.09 -2.04
N TYR A 166 -9.48 -7.46 -0.87
CA TYR A 166 -8.87 -7.88 0.38
C TYR A 166 -9.70 -8.94 1.15
N ASN A 167 -10.91 -9.29 0.70
CA ASN A 167 -11.87 -10.18 1.38
C ASN A 167 -12.17 -9.73 2.81
N ILE A 168 -12.50 -8.45 3.01
CA ILE A 168 -12.77 -7.84 4.31
C ILE A 168 -14.12 -7.12 4.37
N ARG A 169 -15.01 -7.40 3.43
CA ARG A 169 -16.30 -6.74 3.31
C ARG A 169 -17.20 -6.98 4.54
N ASP A 170 -17.08 -8.13 5.19
CA ASP A 170 -17.80 -8.53 6.41
C ASP A 170 -17.24 -7.89 7.69
N ARG A 171 -16.13 -7.14 7.58
CA ARG A 171 -15.39 -6.60 8.72
C ARG A 171 -15.33 -5.07 8.75
N ILE A 172 -16.15 -4.42 7.94
CA ILE A 172 -16.19 -2.96 7.84
C ILE A 172 -16.67 -2.37 9.18
N GLY A 173 -15.86 -1.44 9.70
CA GLY A 173 -16.14 -0.66 10.91
C GLY A 173 -16.43 0.81 10.58
N TYR A 174 -15.84 1.72 11.33
CA TYR A 174 -16.08 3.17 11.22
C TYR A 174 -15.24 3.82 10.13
N PHE A 175 -15.75 4.94 9.62
CA PHE A 175 -15.10 5.77 8.61
C PHE A 175 -14.70 7.13 9.18
N MET A 176 -13.48 7.53 8.95
CA MET A 176 -13.00 8.89 9.14
C MET A 176 -12.84 9.56 7.78
N MET A 177 -13.56 10.65 7.57
CA MET A 177 -13.62 11.37 6.30
C MET A 177 -13.73 12.87 6.58
N ASP A 178 -13.39 13.69 5.62
CA ASP A 178 -13.67 15.12 5.70
C ASP A 178 -15.19 15.43 5.63
N ASN A 179 -15.56 16.71 5.75
CA ASN A 179 -16.97 17.15 5.76
C ASN A 179 -17.53 17.42 4.34
N ALA A 180 -16.95 16.85 3.29
CA ALA A 180 -17.50 16.99 1.95
C ALA A 180 -18.88 16.32 1.84
N THR A 181 -19.80 16.97 1.10
CA THR A 181 -21.18 16.47 0.92
C THR A 181 -21.25 15.11 0.22
N ASN A 182 -20.27 14.79 -0.63
CA ASN A 182 -20.16 13.51 -1.32
C ASN A 182 -20.00 12.32 -0.36
N ASN A 183 -19.49 12.60 0.86
CA ASN A 183 -19.26 11.57 1.86
C ASN A 183 -20.58 11.08 2.51
N ASP A 184 -21.60 11.91 2.58
CA ASP A 184 -22.93 11.48 3.06
C ASP A 184 -23.55 10.50 2.04
N THR A 185 -23.51 10.85 0.75
CA THR A 185 -23.98 9.96 -0.33
C THR A 185 -23.17 8.66 -0.41
N PHE A 186 -21.86 8.72 -0.16
CA PHE A 186 -20.99 7.53 -0.11
C PHE A 186 -21.45 6.56 0.98
N ILE A 187 -21.66 7.05 2.22
CA ILE A 187 -22.07 6.19 3.35
C ILE A 187 -23.45 5.61 3.14
N ASP A 188 -24.40 6.39 2.61
CA ASP A 188 -25.77 5.89 2.32
C ASP A 188 -25.73 4.79 1.25
N CYS A 189 -25.01 5.01 0.14
CA CYS A 189 -24.80 3.98 -0.89
C CYS A 189 -24.12 2.73 -0.32
N LEU A 190 -23.12 2.89 0.54
CA LEU A 190 -22.46 1.75 1.16
C LEU A 190 -23.37 0.97 2.09
N ALA A 191 -24.23 1.65 2.87
CA ALA A 191 -25.20 1.00 3.75
C ALA A 191 -26.21 0.14 2.95
N GLU A 192 -26.73 0.65 1.83
CA GLU A 192 -27.59 -0.11 0.91
C GLU A 192 -26.87 -1.36 0.37
N LYS A 193 -25.66 -1.19 -0.17
CA LYS A 193 -24.87 -2.28 -0.74
C LYS A 193 -24.47 -3.34 0.30
N GLN A 194 -24.24 -2.95 1.54
CA GLN A 194 -23.95 -3.86 2.64
C GLN A 194 -25.24 -4.65 3.02
N ALA A 195 -26.38 -3.99 3.10
CA ALA A 195 -27.68 -4.64 3.39
C ALA A 195 -28.02 -5.69 2.31
N ASP A 196 -27.83 -5.38 1.03
CA ASP A 196 -28.01 -6.32 -0.09
C ASP A 196 -27.15 -7.58 0.04
N SER A 197 -26.01 -7.46 0.71
CA SER A 197 -25.05 -8.57 0.95
C SER A 197 -25.25 -9.24 2.32
N GLY A 198 -26.25 -8.83 3.10
CA GLY A 198 -26.57 -9.38 4.41
C GLY A 198 -25.71 -8.83 5.56
N TYR A 199 -24.99 -7.71 5.35
CA TYR A 199 -24.20 -7.03 6.37
C TYR A 199 -24.91 -5.77 6.85
N PHE A 200 -24.75 -5.46 8.14
CA PHE A 200 -25.35 -4.26 8.72
C PHE A 200 -24.34 -3.13 8.80
N LEU A 201 -24.71 -1.94 8.30
CA LEU A 201 -23.98 -0.71 8.45
C LEU A 201 -24.97 0.44 8.65
N ASP A 202 -24.86 1.15 9.78
CA ASP A 202 -25.66 2.35 10.04
C ASP A 202 -24.94 3.58 9.50
N SER A 203 -25.53 4.27 8.53
CA SER A 203 -24.93 5.42 7.86
C SER A 203 -24.70 6.61 8.80
N LYS A 204 -25.44 6.70 9.92
CA LYS A 204 -25.33 7.79 10.91
C LYS A 204 -24.26 7.52 11.97
N GLU A 205 -24.13 6.25 12.39
CA GLU A 205 -23.24 5.86 13.48
C GLU A 205 -21.82 5.56 12.99
N HIS A 206 -21.67 5.02 11.77
CA HIS A 206 -20.39 4.54 11.26
C HIS A 206 -19.49 5.64 10.65
N ARG A 207 -19.95 6.88 10.59
CA ARG A 207 -19.13 8.01 10.13
C ARG A 207 -18.67 8.87 11.28
N LEU A 208 -17.36 8.96 11.46
CA LEU A 208 -16.68 9.91 12.34
C LEU A 208 -16.32 11.19 11.55
N ARG A 209 -16.54 12.36 12.16
CA ARG A 209 -16.26 13.68 11.57
C ARG A 209 -15.09 14.36 12.28
#